data_767f19bf3bdbb1b510db870a3ba0d63d
#
_entry.id   767f19bf3bdbb1b510db870a3ba0d63d
#
_cell.length_a   1.000
_cell.length_b   1.000
_cell.length_c   1.000
_cell.angle_alpha   90.00
_cell.angle_beta   90.00
_cell.angle_gamma   90.00
#
_symmetry.space_group_name_H-M   'P 1'
#
loop_
_entity.id
_entity.type
_entity.pdbx_description
1 polymer ?
#
loop_
_entity_poly.entity_id
_entity_poly.type
_entity_poly.pdbx_seq_one_letter_code
_entity_poly.pdbx_strand_id
1 'polypeptide(L)'
;MIINLNLHGRLVIVLGGGNEALKRINSLLKEDCQILIISNVINNQIKILVKNKKIEFKKQKIQSPSELSIYKPYMIITTTNDKKLNQKIINYAKNKKIIAYSADNAELSDFANLAIINFENAIQIAIFTGGKSPAMSKKLKIEAEKIFKKVITKEDIGQIKIQNIAREHAKNMILTQKERKMYLSSIMNDKEIKQLIKDDQLKRAEKRAITILRNWK
;
A
#
# COMPACT_ATOMS: atom_id res chain seq x y z
N MET A 1 -11.18 13.34 2.43
CA MET A 1 -11.00 12.11 3.22
C MET A 1 -9.80 11.37 2.66
N ILE A 2 -8.81 11.04 3.50
CA ILE A 2 -7.68 10.17 3.12
C ILE A 2 -7.99 8.79 3.70
N ILE A 3 -7.89 7.75 2.87
CA ILE A 3 -8.15 6.36 3.27
C ILE A 3 -6.96 5.48 2.89
N ASN A 4 -6.74 4.42 3.65
CA ASN A 4 -5.90 3.30 3.25
C ASN A 4 -6.79 2.19 2.69
N LEU A 5 -6.56 1.82 1.43
CA LEU A 5 -7.33 0.80 0.74
C LEU A 5 -6.65 -0.56 0.89
N ASN A 6 -7.33 -1.52 1.53
CA ASN A 6 -6.82 -2.88 1.63
C ASN A 6 -7.01 -3.64 0.32
N LEU A 7 -5.91 -3.91 -0.36
CA LEU A 7 -5.88 -4.65 -1.64
C LEU A 7 -5.42 -6.11 -1.48
N HIS A 8 -5.17 -6.58 -0.26
CA HIS A 8 -4.69 -7.95 0.00
C HIS A 8 -5.54 -8.99 -0.74
N GLY A 9 -4.87 -9.82 -1.58
CA GLY A 9 -5.50 -10.86 -2.40
C GLY A 9 -6.42 -10.36 -3.51
N ARG A 10 -6.59 -9.05 -3.71
CA ARG A 10 -7.47 -8.48 -4.75
C ARG A 10 -6.76 -8.41 -6.10
N LEU A 11 -7.51 -8.65 -7.17
CA LEU A 11 -7.01 -8.50 -8.54
C LEU A 11 -7.07 -7.04 -8.99
N VAL A 12 -5.91 -6.50 -9.36
CA VAL A 12 -5.77 -5.18 -9.98
C VAL A 12 -5.28 -5.35 -11.42
N ILE A 13 -6.02 -4.80 -12.37
CA ILE A 13 -5.61 -4.78 -13.78
C ILE A 13 -4.96 -3.44 -14.11
N VAL A 14 -3.78 -3.50 -14.71
CA VAL A 14 -3.07 -2.33 -15.25
C VAL A 14 -3.05 -2.44 -16.78
N LEU A 15 -3.65 -1.46 -17.46
CA LEU A 15 -3.70 -1.39 -18.91
C LEU A 15 -2.63 -0.43 -19.44
N GLY A 16 -1.76 -0.95 -20.30
CA GLY A 16 -0.59 -0.23 -20.79
C GLY A 16 0.70 -0.77 -20.21
N GLY A 17 1.83 -0.59 -20.91
CA GLY A 17 3.12 -1.21 -20.56
C GLY A 17 4.30 -0.23 -20.49
N GLY A 18 4.03 1.06 -20.45
CA GLY A 18 5.02 2.12 -20.41
C GLY A 18 5.52 2.47 -19.00
N ASN A 19 6.21 3.60 -18.89
CA ASN A 19 6.77 4.09 -17.63
C ASN A 19 5.70 4.45 -16.60
N GLU A 20 4.53 4.92 -17.05
CA GLU A 20 3.43 5.22 -16.13
C GLU A 20 2.84 3.95 -15.53
N ALA A 21 2.68 2.88 -16.33
CA ALA A 21 2.30 1.57 -15.83
C ALA A 21 3.29 1.08 -14.75
N LEU A 22 4.60 1.19 -15.03
CA LEU A 22 5.63 0.78 -14.07
C LEU A 22 5.53 1.53 -12.74
N LYS A 23 5.26 2.83 -12.74
CA LYS A 23 5.06 3.60 -11.50
C LYS A 23 3.90 3.06 -10.69
N ARG A 24 2.77 2.73 -11.35
CA ARG A 24 1.59 2.17 -10.69
C ARG A 24 1.86 0.77 -10.15
N ILE A 25 2.49 -0.08 -10.94
CA ILE A 25 2.89 -1.42 -10.53
C ILE A 25 3.81 -1.37 -9.30
N ASN A 26 4.83 -0.49 -9.28
CA ASN A 26 5.73 -0.36 -8.14
C ASN A 26 5.03 0.08 -6.84
N SER A 27 3.94 0.84 -6.95
CA SER A 27 3.11 1.17 -5.79
C SER A 27 2.29 -0.04 -5.34
N LEU A 28 1.68 -0.78 -6.28
CA LEU A 28 0.84 -1.94 -6.01
C LEU A 28 1.61 -3.14 -5.43
N LEU A 29 2.89 -3.31 -5.80
CA LEU A 29 3.74 -4.39 -5.27
C LEU A 29 3.93 -4.34 -3.74
N LYS A 30 3.57 -3.22 -3.09
CA LYS A 30 3.62 -3.05 -1.64
C LYS A 30 2.31 -3.43 -0.93
N GLU A 31 1.26 -3.70 -1.70
CA GLU A 31 -0.12 -3.86 -1.19
C GLU A 31 -0.58 -5.32 -1.16
N ASP A 32 0.31 -6.27 -1.44
CA ASP A 32 0.03 -7.72 -1.45
C ASP A 32 -1.22 -8.08 -2.28
N CYS A 33 -1.36 -7.47 -3.45
CA CYS A 33 -2.43 -7.70 -4.41
C CYS A 33 -1.95 -8.51 -5.62
N GLN A 34 -2.88 -9.13 -6.32
CA GLN A 34 -2.63 -9.77 -7.61
C GLN A 34 -2.61 -8.69 -8.69
N ILE A 35 -1.53 -8.62 -9.47
CA ILE A 35 -1.36 -7.60 -10.50
C ILE A 35 -1.34 -8.29 -11.87
N LEU A 36 -2.32 -7.99 -12.71
CA LEU A 36 -2.36 -8.40 -14.11
C LEU A 36 -2.12 -7.18 -15.00
N ILE A 37 -1.04 -7.18 -15.74
CA ILE A 37 -0.80 -6.18 -16.77
C ILE A 37 -1.27 -6.68 -18.14
N ILE A 38 -2.04 -5.87 -18.85
CA ILE A 38 -2.51 -6.17 -20.20
C ILE A 38 -1.99 -5.08 -21.15
N SER A 39 -1.16 -5.47 -22.08
CA SER A 39 -0.54 -4.54 -23.04
C SER A 39 0.01 -5.28 -24.25
N ASN A 40 0.13 -4.59 -25.38
CA ASN A 40 0.83 -5.13 -26.54
C ASN A 40 2.32 -5.23 -26.34
N VAL A 41 2.89 -4.22 -25.66
CA VAL A 41 4.31 -4.07 -25.38
C VAL A 41 4.51 -3.62 -23.95
N ILE A 42 5.49 -4.16 -23.27
CA ILE A 42 5.91 -3.77 -21.92
C ILE A 42 7.38 -3.36 -21.91
N ASN A 43 7.73 -2.39 -21.06
CA ASN A 43 9.11 -1.95 -20.89
C ASN A 43 9.99 -3.02 -20.20
N ASN A 44 11.31 -2.85 -20.27
CA ASN A 44 12.25 -3.86 -19.76
C ASN A 44 12.14 -4.11 -18.25
N GLN A 45 11.83 -3.09 -17.46
CA GLN A 45 11.66 -3.24 -16.02
C GLN A 45 10.40 -4.05 -15.67
N ILE A 46 9.32 -3.85 -16.41
CA ILE A 46 8.12 -4.67 -16.28
C ILE A 46 8.40 -6.13 -16.70
N LYS A 47 9.19 -6.35 -17.78
CA LYS A 47 9.60 -7.72 -18.18
C LYS A 47 10.34 -8.45 -17.06
N ILE A 48 11.21 -7.76 -16.33
CA ILE A 48 11.91 -8.34 -15.17
C ILE A 48 10.91 -8.74 -14.07
N LEU A 49 9.93 -7.91 -13.77
CA LEU A 49 8.90 -8.23 -12.78
C LEU A 49 8.06 -9.45 -13.17
N VAL A 50 7.73 -9.58 -14.45
CA VAL A 50 7.03 -10.76 -15.01
C VAL A 50 7.91 -12.00 -14.89
N LYS A 51 9.19 -11.92 -15.32
CA LYS A 51 10.14 -13.04 -15.22
C LYS A 51 10.30 -13.54 -13.78
N ASN A 52 10.31 -12.62 -12.82
CA ASN A 52 10.42 -12.92 -11.39
C ASN A 52 9.06 -13.33 -10.75
N LYS A 53 8.02 -13.55 -11.55
CA LYS A 53 6.67 -13.94 -11.10
C LYS A 53 6.06 -12.98 -10.05
N LYS A 54 6.45 -11.70 -10.08
CA LYS A 54 5.88 -10.68 -9.19
C LYS A 54 4.55 -10.13 -9.69
N ILE A 55 4.33 -10.22 -11.00
CA ILE A 55 3.10 -9.77 -11.69
C ILE A 55 2.80 -10.72 -12.85
N GLU A 56 1.54 -10.79 -13.25
CA GLU A 56 1.09 -11.50 -14.44
C GLU A 56 1.07 -10.57 -15.65
N PHE A 57 1.35 -11.11 -16.83
CA PHE A 57 1.33 -10.36 -18.08
C PHE A 57 0.51 -11.08 -19.14
N LYS A 58 -0.43 -10.36 -19.74
CA LYS A 58 -1.14 -10.79 -20.94
C LYS A 58 -0.78 -9.89 -22.10
N LYS A 59 -0.15 -10.45 -23.13
CA LYS A 59 0.15 -9.74 -24.37
C LYS A 59 -1.14 -9.64 -25.20
N GLN A 60 -1.83 -8.52 -25.07
CA GLN A 60 -3.09 -8.25 -25.76
C GLN A 60 -3.28 -6.74 -25.90
N LYS A 61 -3.80 -6.30 -27.06
CA LYS A 61 -4.30 -4.94 -27.25
C LYS A 61 -5.80 -4.96 -26.95
N ILE A 62 -6.20 -4.32 -25.86
CA ILE A 62 -7.62 -4.15 -25.53
C ILE A 62 -8.23 -3.16 -26.53
N GLN A 63 -9.34 -3.54 -27.14
CA GLN A 63 -10.12 -2.71 -28.05
C GLN A 63 -11.47 -2.30 -27.44
N SER A 64 -12.02 -3.15 -26.59
CA SER A 64 -13.31 -2.95 -25.93
C SER A 64 -13.23 -3.22 -24.42
N PRO A 65 -13.90 -2.41 -23.58
CA PRO A 65 -13.98 -2.66 -22.14
C PRO A 65 -14.59 -4.02 -21.77
N SER A 66 -15.48 -4.58 -22.59
CA SER A 66 -16.11 -5.88 -22.35
C SER A 66 -15.11 -7.04 -22.26
N GLU A 67 -13.94 -6.91 -22.90
CA GLU A 67 -12.86 -7.89 -22.82
C GLU A 67 -12.30 -8.06 -21.39
N LEU A 68 -12.56 -7.10 -20.52
CA LEU A 68 -12.12 -7.14 -19.12
C LEU A 68 -13.11 -7.89 -18.20
N SER A 69 -14.32 -8.17 -18.67
CA SER A 69 -15.39 -8.80 -17.87
C SER A 69 -15.03 -10.18 -17.33
N ILE A 70 -14.23 -10.95 -18.09
CA ILE A 70 -13.80 -12.31 -17.71
C ILE A 70 -12.92 -12.34 -16.46
N TYR A 71 -12.21 -11.25 -16.15
CA TYR A 71 -11.24 -11.20 -15.04
C TYR A 71 -11.86 -10.83 -13.70
N LYS A 72 -13.04 -10.20 -13.68
CA LYS A 72 -13.71 -9.70 -12.45
C LYS A 72 -12.76 -8.91 -11.53
N PRO A 73 -12.04 -7.88 -12.02
CA PRO A 73 -11.07 -7.15 -11.22
C PRO A 73 -11.72 -6.34 -10.11
N TYR A 74 -11.01 -6.17 -9.01
CA TYR A 74 -11.40 -5.23 -7.96
C TYR A 74 -11.08 -3.78 -8.35
N MET A 75 -9.99 -3.58 -9.11
CA MET A 75 -9.54 -2.26 -9.55
C MET A 75 -8.98 -2.32 -10.98
N ILE A 76 -9.22 -1.27 -11.75
CA ILE A 76 -8.65 -1.07 -13.08
C ILE A 76 -7.88 0.23 -13.12
N ILE A 77 -6.65 0.19 -13.63
CA ILE A 77 -5.77 1.35 -13.83
C ILE A 77 -5.46 1.46 -15.33
N THR A 78 -5.82 2.58 -15.95
CA THR A 78 -5.48 2.86 -17.35
C THR A 78 -4.27 3.77 -17.44
N THR A 79 -3.28 3.32 -18.23
CA THR A 79 -2.03 4.05 -18.50
C THR A 79 -1.67 4.04 -19.98
N THR A 80 -2.65 3.80 -20.86
CA THR A 80 -2.42 3.77 -22.31
C THR A 80 -2.38 5.19 -22.89
N ASN A 81 -1.80 5.33 -24.09
CA ASN A 81 -1.80 6.59 -24.83
C ASN A 81 -3.16 6.88 -25.52
N ASP A 82 -4.04 5.89 -25.59
CA ASP A 82 -5.37 6.06 -26.18
C ASP A 82 -6.36 6.60 -25.13
N LYS A 83 -6.50 7.92 -25.10
CA LYS A 83 -7.39 8.64 -24.17
C LYS A 83 -8.85 8.22 -24.32
N LYS A 84 -9.32 7.94 -25.56
CA LYS A 84 -10.72 7.51 -25.83
C LYS A 84 -10.98 6.13 -25.26
N LEU A 85 -10.02 5.22 -25.42
CA LEU A 85 -10.09 3.88 -24.83
C LEU A 85 -10.06 3.96 -23.31
N ASN A 86 -9.11 4.75 -22.72
CA ASN A 86 -9.03 4.95 -21.29
C ASN A 86 -10.37 5.41 -20.71
N GLN A 87 -11.00 6.42 -21.32
CA GLN A 87 -12.30 6.92 -20.87
C GLN A 87 -13.41 5.87 -20.96
N LYS A 88 -13.47 5.10 -22.07
CA LYS A 88 -14.46 4.02 -22.20
C LYS A 88 -14.28 2.95 -21.11
N ILE A 89 -13.03 2.59 -20.81
CA ILE A 89 -12.71 1.60 -19.77
C ILE A 89 -13.09 2.10 -18.39
N ILE A 90 -12.78 3.37 -18.06
CA ILE A 90 -13.14 3.96 -16.77
C ILE A 90 -14.68 4.01 -16.61
N ASN A 91 -15.40 4.45 -17.63
CA ASN A 91 -16.87 4.47 -17.59
C ASN A 91 -17.45 3.06 -17.40
N TYR A 92 -16.90 2.07 -18.11
CA TYR A 92 -17.28 0.67 -17.91
C TYR A 92 -17.02 0.20 -16.47
N ALA A 93 -15.85 0.48 -15.93
CA ALA A 93 -15.48 0.11 -14.57
C ALA A 93 -16.45 0.72 -13.54
N LYS A 94 -16.77 2.01 -13.66
CA LYS A 94 -17.75 2.70 -12.81
C LYS A 94 -19.13 2.06 -12.87
N ASN A 95 -19.63 1.75 -14.08
CA ASN A 95 -20.92 1.08 -14.27
C ASN A 95 -20.96 -0.32 -13.64
N LYS A 96 -19.81 -0.98 -13.54
CA LYS A 96 -19.65 -2.29 -12.89
C LYS A 96 -19.26 -2.20 -11.42
N LYS A 97 -19.21 -1.00 -10.84
CA LYS A 97 -18.77 -0.73 -9.45
C LYS A 97 -17.34 -1.23 -9.16
N ILE A 98 -16.47 -1.18 -10.17
CA ILE A 98 -15.05 -1.50 -10.10
C ILE A 98 -14.32 -0.19 -9.85
N ILE A 99 -13.41 -0.15 -8.87
CA ILE A 99 -12.57 1.04 -8.60
C ILE A 99 -11.71 1.35 -9.83
N ALA A 100 -11.70 2.59 -10.27
CA ALA A 100 -11.07 2.99 -11.51
C ALA A 100 -10.10 4.17 -11.34
N TYR A 101 -8.96 4.07 -12.01
CA TYR A 101 -7.98 5.16 -12.06
C TYR A 101 -7.49 5.37 -13.48
N SER A 102 -7.50 6.62 -13.93
CA SER A 102 -6.94 7.05 -15.21
C SER A 102 -5.68 7.89 -14.99
N ALA A 103 -4.57 7.47 -15.61
CA ALA A 103 -3.31 8.20 -15.47
C ALA A 103 -3.28 9.53 -16.22
N ASP A 104 -4.11 9.67 -17.25
CA ASP A 104 -4.20 10.84 -18.11
C ASP A 104 -5.36 11.78 -17.74
N ASN A 105 -6.31 11.34 -16.90
CA ASN A 105 -7.44 12.15 -16.48
C ASN A 105 -7.82 11.90 -15.02
N ALA A 106 -7.44 12.84 -14.14
CA ALA A 106 -7.72 12.74 -12.71
C ALA A 106 -9.22 12.86 -12.38
N GLU A 107 -10.00 13.61 -13.17
CA GLU A 107 -11.44 13.83 -12.93
C GLU A 107 -12.26 12.56 -13.16
N LEU A 108 -11.78 11.68 -14.02
CA LEU A 108 -12.41 10.39 -14.26
C LEU A 108 -12.06 9.33 -13.20
N SER A 109 -11.06 9.60 -12.36
CA SER A 109 -10.56 8.63 -11.38
C SER A 109 -11.39 8.64 -10.09
N ASP A 110 -11.57 7.46 -9.47
CA ASP A 110 -12.23 7.35 -8.18
C ASP A 110 -11.30 7.72 -7.01
N PHE A 111 -9.99 7.80 -7.24
CA PHE A 111 -8.99 8.18 -6.25
C PHE A 111 -7.84 8.96 -6.88
N ALA A 112 -7.06 9.63 -6.03
CA ALA A 112 -5.85 10.32 -6.42
C ALA A 112 -4.61 9.65 -5.83
N ASN A 113 -3.49 9.70 -6.55
CA ASN A 113 -2.20 9.28 -6.02
C ASN A 113 -1.60 10.41 -5.19
N LEU A 114 -1.36 10.14 -3.93
CA LEU A 114 -0.86 11.10 -2.95
C LEU A 114 0.68 11.14 -2.94
N ALA A 115 1.24 12.23 -2.48
CA ALA A 115 2.66 12.31 -2.17
C ALA A 115 2.89 11.65 -0.80
N ILE A 116 3.43 10.42 -0.79
CA ILE A 116 3.60 9.62 0.42
C ILE A 116 5.05 9.66 0.89
N ILE A 117 5.25 9.93 2.18
CA ILE A 117 6.48 9.69 2.92
C ILE A 117 6.32 8.34 3.61
N ASN A 118 7.30 7.46 3.47
CA ASN A 118 7.22 6.10 4.02
C ASN A 118 8.46 5.82 4.88
N PHE A 119 8.23 5.50 6.16
CA PHE A 119 9.24 5.08 7.11
C PHE A 119 9.13 3.57 7.34
N GLU A 120 9.96 2.80 6.66
CA GLU A 120 10.10 1.33 6.77
C GLU A 120 8.79 0.53 6.69
N ASN A 121 7.81 1.02 5.94
CA ASN A 121 6.44 0.49 5.86
C ASN A 121 5.69 0.44 7.22
N ALA A 122 6.25 1.03 8.28
CA ALA A 122 5.63 1.12 9.59
C ALA A 122 4.78 2.39 9.74
N ILE A 123 5.25 3.52 9.19
CA ILE A 123 4.56 4.81 9.25
C ILE A 123 4.48 5.38 7.84
N GLN A 124 3.30 5.80 7.46
CA GLN A 124 3.08 6.50 6.19
C GLN A 124 2.41 7.86 6.45
N ILE A 125 2.93 8.91 5.79
CA ILE A 125 2.37 10.25 5.86
C ILE A 125 2.00 10.66 4.42
N ALA A 126 0.75 10.99 4.21
CA ALA A 126 0.23 11.38 2.92
C ALA A 126 -0.03 12.88 2.84
N ILE A 127 0.42 13.52 1.76
CA ILE A 127 0.18 14.93 1.48
C ILE A 127 -0.68 15.05 0.24
N PHE A 128 -1.79 15.76 0.37
CA PHE A 128 -2.75 15.98 -0.70
C PHE A 128 -3.15 17.45 -0.81
N THR A 129 -3.01 18.02 -2.00
CA THR A 129 -3.34 19.42 -2.29
C THR A 129 -4.68 19.56 -3.04
N GLY A 130 -5.58 18.57 -2.88
CA GLY A 130 -6.85 18.55 -3.60
C GLY A 130 -6.70 18.38 -5.12
N GLY A 131 -5.57 17.79 -5.58
CA GLY A 131 -5.25 17.69 -7.01
C GLY A 131 -4.79 19.02 -7.64
N LYS A 132 -4.83 20.14 -6.89
CA LYS A 132 -4.58 21.50 -7.41
C LYS A 132 -3.11 21.75 -7.79
N SER A 133 -2.15 21.13 -7.12
CA SER A 133 -0.73 21.36 -7.38
C SER A 133 0.16 20.16 -7.07
N PRO A 134 0.43 19.28 -8.05
CA PRO A 134 1.38 18.18 -7.91
C PRO A 134 2.80 18.66 -7.54
N ALA A 135 3.22 19.82 -8.06
CA ALA A 135 4.52 20.41 -7.74
C ALA A 135 4.63 20.79 -6.26
N MET A 136 3.57 21.44 -5.71
CA MET A 136 3.53 21.77 -4.27
C MET A 136 3.45 20.53 -3.40
N SER A 137 2.68 19.50 -3.77
CA SER A 137 2.65 18.24 -3.04
C SER A 137 4.05 17.60 -2.97
N LYS A 138 4.82 17.64 -4.08
CA LYS A 138 6.20 17.15 -4.11
C LYS A 138 7.13 17.98 -3.23
N LYS A 139 7.06 19.33 -3.30
CA LYS A 139 7.85 20.24 -2.46
C LYS A 139 7.58 19.99 -0.99
N LEU A 140 6.30 20.02 -0.59
CA LEU A 140 5.88 19.82 0.79
C LEU A 140 6.27 18.43 1.32
N LYS A 141 6.22 17.39 0.47
CA LYS A 141 6.72 16.07 0.83
C LYS A 141 8.18 16.10 1.24
N ILE A 142 9.04 16.76 0.43
CA ILE A 142 10.49 16.83 0.70
C ILE A 142 10.77 17.58 2.01
N GLU A 143 10.06 18.68 2.25
CA GLU A 143 10.22 19.49 3.47
C GLU A 143 9.71 18.74 4.71
N ALA A 144 8.51 18.15 4.62
CA ALA A 144 7.92 17.37 5.69
C ALA A 144 8.77 16.14 6.03
N GLU A 145 9.34 15.45 5.03
CA GLU A 145 10.22 14.30 5.26
C GLU A 145 11.44 14.66 6.12
N LYS A 146 12.04 15.86 5.90
CA LYS A 146 13.17 16.35 6.73
C LYS A 146 12.75 16.56 8.18
N ILE A 147 11.54 17.06 8.40
CA ILE A 147 11.00 17.30 9.75
C ILE A 147 10.70 15.96 10.43
N PHE A 148 9.96 15.09 9.75
CA PHE A 148 9.53 13.81 10.32
C PHE A 148 10.69 12.85 10.58
N LYS A 149 11.79 12.90 9.81
CA LYS A 149 13.03 12.17 10.11
C LYS A 149 13.68 12.57 11.45
N LYS A 150 13.38 13.76 11.98
CA LYS A 150 13.84 14.19 13.31
C LYS A 150 12.88 13.77 14.43
N VAL A 151 11.60 13.58 14.11
CA VAL A 151 10.53 13.25 15.07
C VAL A 151 10.34 11.74 15.19
N ILE A 152 10.30 11.04 14.06
CA ILE A 152 10.11 9.59 14.02
C ILE A 152 11.47 8.91 14.23
N THR A 153 11.59 8.23 15.35
CA THR A 153 12.81 7.55 15.76
C THR A 153 12.83 6.08 15.34
N LYS A 154 14.00 5.44 15.39
CA LYS A 154 14.10 3.98 15.25
C LYS A 154 13.33 3.25 16.35
N GLU A 155 13.25 3.84 17.55
CA GLU A 155 12.48 3.31 18.68
C GLU A 155 10.98 3.26 18.34
N ASP A 156 10.42 4.32 17.76
CA ASP A 156 9.01 4.35 17.36
C ASP A 156 8.68 3.25 16.34
N ILE A 157 9.55 3.08 15.33
CA ILE A 157 9.40 2.04 14.33
C ILE A 157 9.51 0.64 14.96
N GLY A 158 10.47 0.46 15.87
CA GLY A 158 10.63 -0.79 16.61
C GLY A 158 9.41 -1.10 17.47
N GLN A 159 8.88 -0.10 18.20
CA GLN A 159 7.66 -0.24 18.98
C GLN A 159 6.46 -0.67 18.12
N ILE A 160 6.27 -0.07 16.95
CA ILE A 160 5.18 -0.46 16.03
C ILE A 160 5.32 -1.92 15.60
N LYS A 161 6.54 -2.38 15.27
CA LYS A 161 6.81 -3.77 14.89
C LYS A 161 6.45 -4.74 16.02
N ILE A 162 6.91 -4.45 17.24
CA ILE A 162 6.59 -5.27 18.44
C ILE A 162 5.09 -5.26 18.75
N GLN A 163 4.45 -4.08 18.67
CA GLN A 163 3.00 -3.94 18.88
C GLN A 163 2.19 -4.77 17.88
N ASN A 164 2.62 -4.83 16.62
CA ASN A 164 1.94 -5.62 15.60
C ASN A 164 1.99 -7.11 15.92
N ILE A 165 3.19 -7.64 16.23
CA ILE A 165 3.38 -9.05 16.60
C ILE A 165 2.58 -9.39 17.87
N ALA A 166 2.70 -8.56 18.89
CA ALA A 166 1.99 -8.74 20.15
C ALA A 166 0.47 -8.75 19.98
N ARG A 167 -0.07 -7.90 19.10
CA ARG A 167 -1.49 -7.85 18.78
C ARG A 167 -2.00 -9.14 18.15
N GLU A 168 -1.24 -9.72 17.22
CA GLU A 168 -1.63 -10.99 16.58
C GLU A 168 -1.67 -12.14 17.61
N HIS A 169 -0.68 -12.24 18.49
CA HIS A 169 -0.69 -13.24 19.56
C HIS A 169 -1.82 -13.01 20.58
N ALA A 170 -2.06 -11.75 20.96
CA ALA A 170 -3.09 -11.41 21.93
C ALA A 170 -4.51 -11.71 21.46
N LYS A 171 -4.79 -11.68 20.15
CA LYS A 171 -6.10 -12.05 19.59
C LYS A 171 -6.53 -13.47 19.98
N ASN A 172 -5.57 -14.38 20.08
CA ASN A 172 -5.83 -15.79 20.37
C ASN A 172 -5.81 -16.12 21.87
N MET A 173 -5.26 -15.24 22.72
CA MET A 173 -5.04 -15.51 24.14
C MET A 173 -5.88 -14.63 25.07
N ILE A 174 -6.26 -13.43 24.64
CA ILE A 174 -7.04 -12.49 25.43
C ILE A 174 -8.41 -12.29 24.77
N LEU A 175 -9.48 -12.63 25.49
CA LEU A 175 -10.83 -12.63 24.96
C LEU A 175 -11.38 -11.21 24.73
N THR A 176 -11.19 -10.31 25.70
CA THR A 176 -11.81 -8.99 25.64
C THR A 176 -10.96 -7.95 24.93
N GLN A 177 -11.61 -7.04 24.21
CA GLN A 177 -10.92 -5.93 23.55
C GLN A 177 -10.26 -4.98 24.58
N LYS A 178 -10.88 -4.80 25.75
CA LYS A 178 -10.37 -3.94 26.82
C LYS A 178 -9.03 -4.47 27.35
N GLU A 179 -8.96 -5.74 27.69
CA GLU A 179 -7.72 -6.36 28.18
C GLU A 179 -6.62 -6.38 27.12
N ARG A 180 -6.96 -6.67 25.86
CA ARG A 180 -5.98 -6.56 24.76
C ARG A 180 -5.39 -5.15 24.66
N LYS A 181 -6.20 -4.10 24.85
CA LYS A 181 -5.71 -2.72 24.86
C LYS A 181 -4.80 -2.46 26.07
N MET A 182 -5.15 -2.98 27.26
CA MET A 182 -4.31 -2.85 28.46
C MET A 182 -2.97 -3.56 28.28
N TYR A 183 -2.98 -4.80 27.78
CA TYR A 183 -1.76 -5.55 27.46
C TYR A 183 -0.85 -4.78 26.46
N LEU A 184 -1.39 -4.31 25.33
CA LEU A 184 -0.64 -3.54 24.35
C LEU A 184 -0.08 -2.24 24.94
N SER A 185 -0.80 -1.59 25.83
CA SER A 185 -0.30 -0.41 26.56
C SER A 185 0.82 -0.78 27.51
N SER A 186 0.74 -1.93 28.21
CA SER A 186 1.79 -2.36 29.14
C SER A 186 3.11 -2.63 28.42
N ILE A 187 3.09 -3.34 27.29
CA ILE A 187 4.32 -3.60 26.50
C ILE A 187 4.90 -2.32 25.88
N MET A 188 4.08 -1.35 25.50
CA MET A 188 4.54 -0.05 25.02
C MET A 188 5.30 0.73 26.10
N ASN A 189 4.95 0.52 27.37
CA ASN A 189 5.57 1.18 28.52
C ASN A 189 6.66 0.35 29.22
N ASP A 190 6.87 -0.91 28.82
CA ASP A 190 7.87 -1.79 29.41
C ASP A 190 9.28 -1.27 29.12
N LYS A 191 10.05 -1.00 30.19
CA LYS A 191 11.39 -0.41 30.10
C LYS A 191 12.39 -1.35 29.42
N GLU A 192 12.25 -2.65 29.63
CA GLU A 192 13.15 -3.64 29.04
C GLU A 192 12.91 -3.75 27.53
N ILE A 193 11.63 -3.75 27.09
CA ILE A 193 11.30 -3.72 25.66
C ILE A 193 11.87 -2.47 24.99
N LYS A 194 11.72 -1.29 25.60
CA LYS A 194 12.29 -0.06 25.08
C LYS A 194 13.81 -0.13 24.95
N GLN A 195 14.49 -0.65 25.96
CA GLN A 195 15.94 -0.80 25.92
C GLN A 195 16.37 -1.79 24.83
N LEU A 196 15.71 -2.94 24.73
CA LEU A 196 16.00 -3.94 23.70
C LEU A 196 15.80 -3.40 22.27
N ILE A 197 14.81 -2.53 22.06
CA ILE A 197 14.58 -1.86 20.78
C ILE A 197 15.72 -0.87 20.48
N LYS A 198 16.15 -0.08 21.47
CA LYS A 198 17.31 0.85 21.33
C LYS A 198 18.60 0.10 20.96
N ASP A 199 18.78 -1.07 21.53
CA ASP A 199 19.94 -1.94 21.32
C ASP A 199 19.84 -2.78 20.03
N ASP A 200 18.84 -2.50 19.18
CA ASP A 200 18.53 -3.22 17.91
C ASP A 200 18.26 -4.74 18.10
N GLN A 201 17.81 -5.14 19.32
CA GLN A 201 17.53 -6.52 19.70
C GLN A 201 16.04 -6.88 19.57
N LEU A 202 15.44 -6.60 18.40
CA LEU A 202 13.99 -6.76 18.17
C LEU A 202 13.47 -8.15 18.50
N LYS A 203 14.23 -9.22 18.17
CA LYS A 203 13.82 -10.61 18.51
C LYS A 203 13.71 -10.85 20.02
N ARG A 204 14.55 -10.21 20.84
CA ARG A 204 14.46 -10.33 22.30
C ARG A 204 13.28 -9.50 22.83
N ALA A 205 13.06 -8.31 22.27
CA ALA A 205 11.90 -7.49 22.60
C ALA A 205 10.57 -8.23 22.29
N GLU A 206 10.50 -8.93 21.16
CA GLU A 206 9.36 -9.79 20.80
C GLU A 206 9.15 -10.92 21.83
N LYS A 207 10.21 -11.67 22.17
CA LYS A 207 10.14 -12.72 23.19
C LYS A 207 9.64 -12.18 24.52
N ARG A 208 10.12 -11.00 24.94
CA ARG A 208 9.68 -10.33 26.18
C ARG A 208 8.19 -10.00 26.13
N ALA A 209 7.71 -9.42 25.03
CA ALA A 209 6.30 -9.12 24.84
C ALA A 209 5.43 -10.38 24.94
N ILE A 210 5.84 -11.49 24.31
CA ILE A 210 5.14 -12.79 24.40
C ILE A 210 5.18 -13.35 25.83
N THR A 211 6.27 -13.19 26.56
CA THR A 211 6.36 -13.60 27.98
C THR A 211 5.37 -12.84 28.85
N ILE A 212 5.26 -11.52 28.67
CA ILE A 212 4.26 -10.71 29.36
C ILE A 212 2.84 -11.20 29.02
N LEU A 213 2.57 -11.54 27.74
CA LEU A 213 1.28 -12.08 27.31
C LEU A 213 0.92 -13.39 28.01
N ARG A 214 1.88 -14.33 28.10
CA ARG A 214 1.67 -15.63 28.76
C ARG A 214 1.34 -15.52 30.24
N ASN A 215 1.85 -14.48 30.89
CA ASN A 215 1.64 -14.17 32.30
C ASN A 215 0.48 -13.17 32.53
N TRP A 216 -0.23 -12.81 31.46
CA TRP A 216 -1.34 -11.87 31.52
C TRP A 216 -2.54 -12.51 32.22
N LYS A 217 -2.97 -11.90 33.31
CA LYS A 217 -4.12 -12.32 34.15
C LYS A 217 -5.27 -11.35 34.01
#